data_d44d2a864ce96ed379b51ac3bae62f38
#
_entry.id   d44d2a864ce96ed379b51ac3bae62f38
#
_cell.length_a   1.000
_cell.length_b   1.000
_cell.length_c   1.000
_cell.angle_alpha   90.00
_cell.angle_beta   90.00
_cell.angle_gamma   90.00
#
_symmetry.space_group_name_H-M   'P 1'
#
loop_
_entity.id
_entity.type
_entity.pdbx_description
1 polymer ?
#
loop_
_entity_poly.entity_id
_entity_poly.type
_entity_poly.pdbx_seq_one_letter_code
_entity_poly.pdbx_strand_id
1 'polypeptide(L)'
;MAGIKPIHIQLKITSVKTALRLKSTNDWESNTQIDNRKREYFHTNPTDRLLNKINYKDDDLAPKTKLQQKYKVNPFEEQDIENIILSIPTNQIQIYTDGSLLKTKNGTKTGAGIYISKNKKKIADISIPLGKSPTIFQCEMYAIKKAADWINDQKLNSQSIYILSDSQSSLKALLKQYTKSKLVISTNTSLNNASLTHNITLLKVPAHTGLEGNDEADKLAKNAANNNTGNEIIIKKSVSSIVNEIKEILYNQQMKKLVNASISDKVKIPMTEILKKYKYNLHVLSKKNLRYLTQILTGHNNLNHSRSNRIRTRQPFCIYCKNIRETSEHYLGKCQAYMNTRIQCFGKDNISIREIIEKSKLNDILEFITHTKRLDRELKD
;
A
#
# COMPACT_ATOMS: atom_id res chain seq x y z
N MET A 1 -15.49 4.81 13.33
CA MET A 1 -15.30 3.93 12.16
C MET A 1 -14.12 3.02 12.43
N ALA A 2 -14.37 1.75 12.70
CA ALA A 2 -13.43 0.79 13.28
C ALA A 2 -12.42 0.20 12.28
N GLY A 3 -11.78 1.00 11.45
CA GLY A 3 -10.84 0.49 10.43
C GLY A 3 -11.51 -0.25 9.27
N ILE A 4 -12.81 -0.46 9.32
CA ILE A 4 -13.59 -1.10 8.25
C ILE A 4 -13.76 -0.09 7.12
N LYS A 5 -13.25 -0.42 5.95
CA LYS A 5 -13.43 0.43 4.76
C LYS A 5 -14.92 0.47 4.39
N PRO A 6 -15.47 1.67 4.07
CA PRO A 6 -16.85 1.77 3.64
C PRO A 6 -17.15 0.81 2.48
N ILE A 7 -18.29 0.12 2.54
CA ILE A 7 -18.66 -0.93 1.58
C ILE A 7 -18.65 -0.41 0.13
N HIS A 8 -19.11 0.81 -0.08
CA HIS A 8 -19.10 1.44 -1.41
C HIS A 8 -17.69 1.66 -1.97
N ILE A 9 -16.67 1.89 -1.11
CA ILE A 9 -15.27 1.97 -1.52
C ILE A 9 -14.76 0.57 -1.90
N GLN A 10 -15.12 -0.46 -1.12
CA GLN A 10 -14.74 -1.84 -1.44
C GLN A 10 -15.33 -2.28 -2.77
N LEU A 11 -16.61 -1.98 -3.01
CA LEU A 11 -17.28 -2.28 -4.28
C LEU A 11 -16.59 -1.59 -5.46
N LYS A 12 -16.26 -0.31 -5.35
CA LYS A 12 -15.52 0.43 -6.39
C LYS A 12 -14.13 -0.18 -6.65
N ILE A 13 -13.39 -0.56 -5.60
CA ILE A 13 -12.09 -1.22 -5.74
C ILE A 13 -12.25 -2.57 -6.45
N THR A 14 -13.27 -3.34 -6.11
CA THR A 14 -13.55 -4.63 -6.75
C THR A 14 -13.93 -4.44 -8.22
N SER A 15 -14.79 -3.47 -8.54
CA SER A 15 -15.12 -3.12 -9.93
C SER A 15 -13.89 -2.75 -10.75
N VAL A 16 -12.98 -1.93 -10.19
CA VAL A 16 -11.72 -1.58 -10.86
C VAL A 16 -10.87 -2.82 -11.13
N LYS A 17 -10.70 -3.70 -10.14
CA LYS A 17 -9.94 -4.96 -10.35
C LYS A 17 -10.54 -5.83 -11.43
N THR A 18 -11.87 -5.91 -11.48
CA THR A 18 -12.59 -6.68 -12.49
C THR A 18 -12.43 -6.05 -13.87
N ALA A 19 -12.60 -4.73 -13.99
CA ALA A 19 -12.42 -4.01 -15.25
C ALA A 19 -11.00 -4.16 -15.79
N LEU A 20 -9.97 -4.01 -14.95
CA LEU A 20 -8.58 -4.22 -15.35
C LEU A 20 -8.35 -5.64 -15.87
N ARG A 21 -8.97 -6.63 -15.23
CA ARG A 21 -8.89 -8.03 -15.67
C ARG A 21 -9.58 -8.25 -17.03
N LEU A 22 -10.79 -7.70 -17.19
CA LEU A 22 -11.54 -7.86 -18.45
C LEU A 22 -10.87 -7.09 -19.59
N LYS A 23 -10.29 -5.92 -19.34
CA LYS A 23 -9.49 -5.20 -20.34
C LYS A 23 -8.27 -6.01 -20.79
N SER A 24 -7.64 -6.78 -19.89
CA SER A 24 -6.48 -7.61 -20.25
C SER A 24 -6.81 -8.80 -21.15
N THR A 25 -8.08 -9.23 -21.16
CA THR A 25 -8.61 -10.30 -22.01
C THR A 25 -9.37 -9.79 -23.23
N ASN A 26 -9.42 -8.48 -23.44
CA ASN A 26 -10.25 -7.79 -24.43
C ASN A 26 -11.77 -8.00 -24.26
N ASP A 27 -12.19 -8.49 -23.09
CA ASP A 27 -13.61 -8.71 -22.77
C ASP A 27 -14.29 -7.45 -22.20
N TRP A 28 -13.57 -6.34 -22.06
CA TRP A 28 -14.09 -5.07 -21.58
C TRP A 28 -14.31 -4.11 -22.72
N GLU A 29 -15.54 -3.96 -23.14
CA GLU A 29 -15.93 -2.87 -24.01
C GLU A 29 -16.20 -1.61 -23.15
N SER A 30 -15.43 -0.56 -23.36
CA SER A 30 -15.75 0.78 -22.84
C SER A 30 -16.86 1.36 -23.70
N ASN A 31 -18.06 0.79 -23.62
CA ASN A 31 -19.15 1.15 -24.51
C ASN A 31 -19.70 2.54 -24.25
N THR A 32 -19.40 3.41 -25.17
CA THR A 32 -19.99 4.75 -25.31
C THR A 32 -20.75 4.90 -26.63
N GLN A 33 -21.08 3.83 -27.34
CA GLN A 33 -21.98 3.91 -28.47
C GLN A 33 -23.37 3.43 -28.07
N ILE A 34 -24.15 4.34 -27.48
CA ILE A 34 -25.60 4.20 -27.48
C ILE A 34 -26.10 4.92 -28.74
N ASP A 35 -26.85 4.15 -29.52
CA ASP A 35 -27.60 4.49 -30.71
C ASP A 35 -28.07 5.97 -30.72
N ASN A 36 -27.74 6.69 -31.78
CA ASN A 36 -27.99 8.11 -32.04
C ASN A 36 -29.47 8.53 -32.10
N ARG A 37 -30.40 7.74 -31.60
CA ARG A 37 -31.83 8.04 -31.67
C ARG A 37 -32.50 8.46 -30.37
N LYS A 38 -31.83 8.44 -29.21
CA LYS A 38 -32.36 8.90 -27.93
C LYS A 38 -31.32 9.66 -27.13
N ARG A 39 -31.50 11.01 -27.07
CA ARG A 39 -30.90 12.00 -26.16
C ARG A 39 -29.60 11.56 -25.46
N GLU A 40 -28.52 12.25 -25.82
CA GLU A 40 -27.15 12.15 -25.32
C GLU A 40 -27.05 12.24 -23.80
N TYR A 41 -27.22 11.14 -23.10
CA TYR A 41 -26.62 10.95 -21.79
C TYR A 41 -25.41 10.05 -21.94
N PHE A 42 -24.24 10.65 -22.13
CA PHE A 42 -22.96 9.95 -22.04
C PHE A 42 -22.75 9.44 -20.61
N HIS A 43 -23.31 8.30 -20.28
CA HIS A 43 -22.98 7.60 -19.05
C HIS A 43 -21.69 6.84 -19.22
N THR A 44 -20.55 7.56 -19.11
CA THR A 44 -19.28 6.87 -18.94
C THR A 44 -19.34 5.98 -17.70
N ASN A 45 -18.96 4.71 -17.85
CA ASN A 45 -18.95 3.77 -16.75
C ASN A 45 -18.19 4.37 -15.55
N PRO A 46 -18.74 4.36 -14.33
CA PRO A 46 -18.08 4.92 -13.15
C PRO A 46 -16.68 4.36 -12.90
N THR A 47 -16.41 3.13 -13.34
CA THR A 47 -15.10 2.50 -13.23
C THR A 47 -14.10 3.10 -14.22
N ASP A 48 -14.54 3.36 -15.47
CA ASP A 48 -13.69 4.02 -16.47
C ASP A 48 -13.38 5.47 -16.04
N ARG A 49 -14.32 6.19 -15.44
CA ARG A 49 -14.04 7.52 -14.85
C ARG A 49 -12.95 7.47 -13.77
N LEU A 50 -12.89 6.39 -12.96
CA LEU A 50 -11.84 6.23 -11.96
C LEU A 50 -10.49 5.90 -12.61
N LEU A 51 -10.48 5.03 -13.62
CA LEU A 51 -9.28 4.68 -14.38
C LEU A 51 -8.72 5.89 -15.14
N ASN A 52 -9.59 6.69 -15.75
CA ASN A 52 -9.17 7.91 -16.47
C ASN A 52 -8.52 8.96 -15.54
N LYS A 53 -8.94 9.03 -14.27
CA LYS A 53 -8.31 9.95 -13.29
C LYS A 53 -6.84 9.67 -13.01
N ILE A 54 -6.38 8.46 -13.21
CA ILE A 54 -4.99 8.05 -12.98
C ILE A 54 -4.16 7.97 -14.26
N ASN A 55 -4.69 8.54 -15.37
CA ASN A 55 -4.06 8.48 -16.68
C ASN A 55 -3.61 7.03 -17.02
N TYR A 56 -4.53 6.09 -16.81
CA TYR A 56 -4.30 4.68 -17.07
C TYR A 56 -4.11 4.47 -18.58
N LYS A 57 -2.94 4.02 -18.96
CA LYS A 57 -2.63 3.53 -20.30
C LYS A 57 -2.30 2.06 -20.18
N ASP A 58 -3.02 1.21 -20.88
CA ASP A 58 -2.85 -0.24 -21.00
C ASP A 58 -2.19 -0.96 -19.82
N ASP A 59 -2.77 -2.04 -19.43
CA ASP A 59 -2.30 -2.77 -18.27
C ASP A 59 -1.11 -3.69 -18.56
N ASP A 60 -0.42 -4.03 -17.47
CA ASP A 60 0.65 -5.01 -17.44
C ASP A 60 0.08 -6.45 -17.19
N LEU A 61 -1.23 -6.63 -17.39
CA LEU A 61 -1.89 -7.92 -17.23
C LEU A 61 -1.90 -8.71 -18.53
N ALA A 62 -1.71 -10.01 -18.35
CA ALA A 62 -1.97 -11.03 -19.39
C ALA A 62 -3.09 -11.95 -18.89
N PRO A 63 -3.70 -12.74 -19.79
CA PRO A 63 -4.45 -13.91 -19.39
C PRO A 63 -3.64 -14.79 -18.44
N LYS A 64 -4.30 -15.60 -17.61
CA LYS A 64 -3.61 -16.54 -16.72
C LYS A 64 -2.76 -17.51 -17.57
N THR A 65 -1.46 -17.24 -17.61
CA THR A 65 -0.50 -17.97 -18.45
C THR A 65 0.29 -18.95 -17.60
N LYS A 66 0.43 -20.19 -18.10
CA LYS A 66 1.27 -21.21 -17.49
C LYS A 66 2.73 -20.91 -17.83
N LEU A 67 3.58 -20.83 -16.82
CA LEU A 67 5.03 -20.70 -17.02
C LEU A 67 5.62 -22.10 -17.26
N GLN A 68 6.46 -22.19 -18.27
CA GLN A 68 7.34 -23.32 -18.49
C GLN A 68 8.77 -22.86 -18.22
N GLN A 69 9.54 -23.64 -17.48
CA GLN A 69 10.90 -23.28 -17.09
C GLN A 69 11.90 -24.26 -17.68
N LYS A 70 12.90 -23.72 -18.37
CA LYS A 70 14.06 -24.46 -18.88
C LYS A 70 15.35 -24.12 -18.12
N TYR A 71 15.25 -23.25 -17.12
CA TYR A 71 16.32 -22.76 -16.25
C TYR A 71 16.10 -23.20 -14.82
N LYS A 72 17.15 -23.15 -14.00
CA LYS A 72 17.07 -23.47 -12.56
C LYS A 72 16.87 -22.19 -11.74
N VAL A 73 16.07 -22.27 -10.68
CA VAL A 73 15.91 -21.15 -9.72
C VAL A 73 16.04 -21.69 -8.31
N ASN A 74 16.94 -21.12 -7.54
CA ASN A 74 17.04 -21.33 -6.09
C ASN A 74 16.68 -20.04 -5.36
N PRO A 75 15.46 -19.91 -4.82
CA PRO A 75 14.96 -18.70 -4.18
C PRO A 75 15.19 -18.67 -2.65
N PHE A 76 15.81 -19.69 -2.09
CA PHE A 76 15.91 -19.87 -0.66
C PHE A 76 17.22 -19.31 -0.11
N GLU A 77 17.13 -18.71 1.08
CA GLU A 77 18.23 -18.50 1.97
C GLU A 77 18.56 -19.85 2.61
N GLU A 78 19.40 -20.63 1.98
CA GLU A 78 20.02 -21.75 2.69
C GLU A 78 21.06 -21.20 3.65
N GLN A 79 21.25 -21.87 4.79
CA GLN A 79 22.26 -21.49 5.81
C GLN A 79 23.69 -21.42 5.22
N ASP A 80 23.89 -21.93 4.01
CA ASP A 80 25.16 -22.03 3.28
C ASP A 80 25.23 -21.20 1.99
N ILE A 81 24.42 -20.14 1.83
CA ILE A 81 24.41 -19.39 0.56
C ILE A 81 25.75 -18.77 0.21
N GLU A 82 26.53 -18.36 1.23
CA GLU A 82 27.90 -17.86 1.03
C GLU A 82 28.80 -18.96 0.45
N ASN A 83 28.72 -20.18 0.96
CA ASN A 83 29.45 -21.32 0.42
C ASN A 83 29.00 -21.68 -0.99
N ILE A 84 27.69 -21.58 -1.30
CA ILE A 84 27.18 -21.79 -2.65
C ILE A 84 27.74 -20.75 -3.62
N ILE A 85 27.76 -19.46 -3.23
CA ILE A 85 28.34 -18.40 -4.05
C ILE A 85 29.85 -18.61 -4.24
N LEU A 86 30.55 -18.98 -3.19
CA LEU A 86 32.02 -19.29 -3.26
C LEU A 86 32.32 -20.53 -4.10
N SER A 87 31.34 -21.48 -4.19
CA SER A 87 31.47 -22.68 -5.02
C SER A 87 31.24 -22.42 -6.51
N ILE A 88 30.68 -21.25 -6.89
CA ILE A 88 30.58 -20.90 -8.32
C ILE A 88 31.97 -20.74 -8.93
N PRO A 89 32.32 -21.54 -9.95
CA PRO A 89 33.62 -21.40 -10.56
C PRO A 89 33.84 -20.00 -11.14
N THR A 90 34.97 -19.39 -10.84
CA THR A 90 35.27 -18.02 -11.27
C THR A 90 35.35 -17.85 -12.78
N ASN A 91 35.61 -18.93 -13.52
CA ASN A 91 35.65 -18.96 -14.97
C ASN A 91 34.25 -18.98 -15.61
N GLN A 92 33.19 -19.11 -14.84
CA GLN A 92 31.81 -18.97 -15.29
C GLN A 92 31.33 -17.50 -15.29
N ILE A 93 30.37 -17.18 -16.13
CA ILE A 93 29.78 -15.85 -16.14
C ILE A 93 28.82 -15.70 -14.95
N GLN A 94 29.03 -14.64 -14.19
CA GLN A 94 28.21 -14.24 -13.06
C GLN A 94 27.57 -12.88 -13.40
N ILE A 95 26.25 -12.81 -13.32
CA ILE A 95 25.45 -11.62 -13.62
C ILE A 95 24.69 -11.23 -12.36
N TYR A 96 25.00 -10.09 -11.80
CA TYR A 96 24.32 -9.54 -10.63
C TYR A 96 23.28 -8.55 -11.08
N THR A 97 22.09 -8.62 -10.47
CA THR A 97 20.94 -7.79 -10.86
C THR A 97 20.32 -7.14 -9.65
N ASP A 98 20.01 -5.85 -9.77
CA ASP A 98 19.33 -5.07 -8.73
C ASP A 98 18.33 -4.08 -9.31
N GLY A 99 17.32 -3.72 -8.52
CA GLY A 99 16.31 -2.72 -8.82
C GLY A 99 16.27 -1.62 -7.79
N SER A 100 16.27 -0.35 -8.20
CA SER A 100 16.22 0.79 -7.30
C SER A 100 14.94 1.59 -7.43
N LEU A 101 14.38 2.04 -6.29
CA LEU A 101 13.26 2.95 -6.21
C LEU A 101 13.55 4.06 -5.18
N LEU A 102 13.73 5.27 -5.65
CA LEU A 102 13.99 6.45 -4.84
C LEU A 102 12.73 7.31 -4.73
N LYS A 103 12.33 7.62 -3.50
CA LYS A 103 11.23 8.55 -3.22
C LYS A 103 11.79 9.97 -3.13
N THR A 104 11.32 10.87 -3.98
CA THR A 104 11.70 12.28 -3.98
C THR A 104 10.48 13.16 -3.71
N LYS A 105 10.69 14.44 -3.43
CA LYS A 105 9.61 15.43 -3.29
C LYS A 105 8.76 15.54 -4.58
N ASN A 106 9.35 15.26 -5.74
CA ASN A 106 8.73 15.35 -7.06
C ASN A 106 8.19 14.01 -7.59
N GLY A 107 8.08 13.00 -6.74
CA GLY A 107 7.60 11.66 -7.09
C GLY A 107 8.67 10.58 -6.91
N THR A 108 8.45 9.43 -7.51
CA THR A 108 9.38 8.30 -7.48
C THR A 108 10.30 8.34 -8.69
N LYS A 109 11.53 7.89 -8.53
CA LYS A 109 12.49 7.62 -9.59
C LYS A 109 12.92 6.17 -9.49
N THR A 110 13.04 5.48 -10.61
CA THR A 110 13.32 4.04 -10.61
C THR A 110 14.39 3.68 -11.62
N GLY A 111 15.15 2.65 -11.32
CA GLY A 111 16.21 2.16 -12.18
C GLY A 111 16.46 0.67 -12.01
N ALA A 112 17.12 0.07 -13.00
CA ALA A 112 17.64 -1.28 -12.96
C ALA A 112 19.16 -1.26 -13.21
N GLY A 113 19.87 -2.09 -12.47
CA GLY A 113 21.32 -2.26 -12.57
C GLY A 113 21.70 -3.71 -12.83
N ILE A 114 22.65 -3.92 -13.75
CA ILE A 114 23.15 -5.23 -14.08
C ILE A 114 24.68 -5.13 -14.13
N TYR A 115 25.37 -5.97 -13.35
CA TYR A 115 26.82 -6.08 -13.34
C TYR A 115 27.23 -7.48 -13.78
N ILE A 116 28.09 -7.58 -14.77
CA ILE A 116 28.48 -8.84 -15.41
C ILE A 116 29.98 -9.05 -15.26
N SER A 117 30.37 -10.19 -14.70
CA SER A 117 31.74 -10.54 -14.45
C SER A 117 32.08 -11.98 -14.83
N LYS A 118 33.38 -12.20 -15.12
CA LYS A 118 33.97 -13.52 -15.32
C LYS A 118 35.41 -13.46 -14.82
N ASN A 119 35.85 -14.47 -14.12
CA ASN A 119 37.20 -14.48 -13.49
C ASN A 119 37.42 -13.26 -12.57
N LYS A 120 36.39 -12.83 -11.85
CA LYS A 120 36.42 -11.61 -11.01
C LYS A 120 36.74 -10.32 -11.79
N LYS A 121 36.67 -10.34 -13.11
CA LYS A 121 36.86 -9.16 -13.95
C LYS A 121 35.51 -8.74 -14.54
N LYS A 122 35.24 -7.43 -14.52
CA LYS A 122 34.05 -6.87 -15.19
C LYS A 122 34.11 -7.14 -16.70
N ILE A 123 33.04 -7.67 -17.26
CA ILE A 123 32.82 -7.81 -18.70
C ILE A 123 31.96 -6.66 -19.20
N ALA A 124 30.86 -6.38 -18.50
CA ALA A 124 29.92 -5.33 -18.87
C ALA A 124 29.16 -4.85 -17.64
N ASP A 125 28.60 -3.66 -17.75
CA ASP A 125 27.65 -3.08 -16.81
C ASP A 125 26.54 -2.36 -17.57
N ILE A 126 25.32 -2.42 -17.03
CA ILE A 126 24.13 -1.84 -17.64
C ILE A 126 23.34 -1.10 -16.57
N SER A 127 23.04 0.16 -16.84
CA SER A 127 22.30 1.05 -15.94
C SER A 127 21.10 1.61 -16.73
N ILE A 128 19.87 1.30 -16.31
CA ILE A 128 18.65 1.56 -17.09
C ILE A 128 17.67 2.38 -16.27
N PRO A 129 17.40 3.64 -16.65
CA PRO A 129 16.34 4.43 -16.04
C PRO A 129 14.97 3.90 -16.47
N LEU A 130 14.08 3.67 -15.49
CA LEU A 130 12.77 3.07 -15.70
C LEU A 130 11.59 4.05 -15.47
N GLY A 131 11.89 5.31 -15.21
CA GLY A 131 10.89 6.35 -15.04
C GLY A 131 10.26 6.40 -13.65
N LYS A 132 9.01 6.87 -13.58
CA LYS A 132 8.33 7.21 -12.30
C LYS A 132 7.30 6.18 -11.84
N SER A 133 6.91 5.27 -12.69
CA SER A 133 5.73 4.40 -12.48
C SER A 133 6.01 3.00 -11.95
N PRO A 134 7.18 2.39 -12.17
CA PRO A 134 7.45 1.03 -11.74
C PRO A 134 7.47 0.89 -10.22
N THR A 135 7.08 -0.30 -9.75
CA THR A 135 7.32 -0.76 -8.37
C THR A 135 8.73 -1.32 -8.28
N ILE A 136 9.27 -1.43 -7.05
CA ILE A 136 10.56 -2.06 -6.83
C ILE A 136 10.61 -3.48 -7.42
N PHE A 137 9.54 -4.28 -7.23
CA PHE A 137 9.41 -5.60 -7.85
C PHE A 137 9.57 -5.56 -9.39
N GLN A 138 9.00 -4.54 -10.04
CA GLN A 138 9.13 -4.40 -11.49
C GLN A 138 10.55 -4.01 -11.91
N CYS A 139 11.24 -3.21 -11.11
CA CYS A 139 12.64 -2.84 -11.36
C CYS A 139 13.55 -4.08 -11.28
N GLU A 140 13.41 -4.86 -10.22
CA GLU A 140 14.13 -6.12 -10.01
C GLU A 140 13.87 -7.14 -11.12
N MET A 141 12.60 -7.37 -11.42
CA MET A 141 12.21 -8.31 -12.49
C MET A 141 12.72 -7.86 -13.85
N TYR A 142 12.75 -6.55 -14.09
CA TYR A 142 13.26 -5.99 -15.34
C TYR A 142 14.78 -6.13 -15.43
N ALA A 143 15.51 -5.99 -14.34
CA ALA A 143 16.96 -6.24 -14.29
C ALA A 143 17.26 -7.70 -14.67
N ILE A 144 16.52 -8.68 -14.10
CA ILE A 144 16.65 -10.10 -14.48
C ILE A 144 16.33 -10.32 -15.95
N LYS A 145 15.24 -9.68 -16.46
CA LYS A 145 14.91 -9.76 -17.88
C LYS A 145 16.04 -9.26 -18.76
N LYS A 146 16.63 -8.12 -18.44
CA LYS A 146 17.72 -7.54 -19.21
C LYS A 146 19.02 -8.32 -19.12
N ALA A 147 19.28 -8.98 -17.98
CA ALA A 147 20.35 -9.95 -17.88
C ALA A 147 20.18 -11.11 -18.86
N ALA A 148 18.96 -11.67 -18.94
CA ALA A 148 18.64 -12.73 -19.90
C ALA A 148 18.69 -12.25 -21.37
N ASP A 149 18.19 -11.02 -21.64
CA ASP A 149 18.28 -10.41 -22.99
C ASP A 149 19.75 -10.26 -23.39
N TRP A 150 20.61 -9.76 -22.49
CA TRP A 150 22.05 -9.64 -22.75
C TRP A 150 22.69 -11.00 -23.10
N ILE A 151 22.37 -12.09 -22.38
CA ILE A 151 22.85 -13.43 -22.69
C ILE A 151 22.45 -13.83 -24.13
N ASN A 152 21.18 -13.58 -24.51
CA ASN A 152 20.67 -13.93 -25.83
C ASN A 152 21.34 -13.14 -26.97
N ASP A 153 21.78 -11.90 -26.69
CA ASP A 153 22.41 -11.02 -27.67
C ASP A 153 23.91 -11.32 -27.85
N GLN A 154 24.50 -12.11 -26.95
CA GLN A 154 25.94 -12.45 -27.03
C GLN A 154 26.17 -13.74 -27.83
N LYS A 155 27.22 -13.76 -28.63
CA LYS A 155 27.72 -14.98 -29.29
C LYS A 155 28.63 -15.75 -28.33
N LEU A 156 28.06 -16.34 -27.30
CA LEU A 156 28.78 -17.12 -26.32
C LEU A 156 28.77 -18.61 -26.68
N ASN A 157 29.89 -19.30 -26.43
CA ASN A 157 29.89 -20.76 -26.44
C ASN A 157 29.02 -21.29 -25.30
N SER A 158 28.46 -22.50 -25.46
CA SER A 158 27.66 -23.16 -24.43
C SER A 158 28.43 -23.24 -23.11
N GLN A 159 27.85 -22.70 -22.05
CA GLN A 159 28.44 -22.64 -20.71
C GLN A 159 27.37 -22.51 -19.63
N SER A 160 27.77 -22.68 -18.38
CA SER A 160 26.93 -22.35 -17.24
C SER A 160 27.00 -20.85 -16.96
N ILE A 161 25.86 -20.22 -16.72
CA ILE A 161 25.72 -18.79 -16.40
C ILE A 161 24.85 -18.66 -15.13
N TYR A 162 25.32 -17.89 -14.21
CA TYR A 162 24.65 -17.64 -12.94
C TYR A 162 24.11 -16.21 -12.90
N ILE A 163 22.80 -16.08 -12.67
CA ILE A 163 22.14 -14.80 -12.42
C ILE A 163 21.87 -14.70 -10.93
N LEU A 164 22.47 -13.70 -10.28
CA LEU A 164 22.41 -13.47 -8.84
C LEU A 164 21.54 -12.25 -8.55
N SER A 165 20.54 -12.41 -7.68
CA SER A 165 19.64 -11.32 -7.30
C SER A 165 19.27 -11.44 -5.83
N ASP A 166 19.19 -10.32 -5.12
CA ASP A 166 18.71 -10.28 -3.74
C ASP A 166 17.17 -10.22 -3.64
N SER A 167 16.48 -10.09 -4.78
CA SER A 167 15.01 -10.03 -4.85
C SER A 167 14.34 -11.39 -4.75
N GLN A 168 14.13 -11.88 -3.53
CA GLN A 168 13.38 -13.13 -3.30
C GLN A 168 11.99 -13.11 -3.97
N SER A 169 11.35 -11.94 -4.00
CA SER A 169 10.01 -11.80 -4.60
C SER A 169 10.03 -12.07 -6.10
N SER A 170 11.06 -11.65 -6.82
CA SER A 170 11.24 -11.87 -8.25
C SER A 170 11.54 -13.32 -8.54
N LEU A 171 12.45 -13.94 -7.80
CA LEU A 171 12.76 -15.36 -7.94
C LEU A 171 11.54 -16.25 -7.66
N LYS A 172 10.80 -15.99 -6.57
CA LYS A 172 9.55 -16.71 -6.28
C LYS A 172 8.47 -16.49 -7.33
N ALA A 173 8.43 -15.33 -8.00
CA ALA A 173 7.45 -15.09 -9.06
C ALA A 173 7.75 -15.93 -10.32
N LEU A 174 9.00 -16.18 -10.63
CA LEU A 174 9.44 -17.05 -11.71
C LEU A 174 9.17 -18.53 -11.44
N LEU A 175 9.09 -18.95 -10.18
CA LEU A 175 8.73 -20.34 -9.78
C LEU A 175 7.23 -20.64 -9.80
N LYS A 176 6.39 -19.62 -9.94
CA LYS A 176 4.95 -19.85 -9.98
C LYS A 176 4.53 -20.62 -11.22
N GLN A 177 3.65 -21.61 -11.04
CA GLN A 177 3.09 -22.36 -12.16
C GLN A 177 2.30 -21.46 -13.12
N TYR A 178 1.64 -20.42 -12.60
CA TYR A 178 0.82 -19.49 -13.38
C TYR A 178 1.08 -18.05 -12.99
N THR A 179 1.08 -17.15 -13.95
CA THR A 179 1.15 -15.70 -13.72
C THR A 179 0.17 -14.96 -14.63
N LYS A 180 -0.09 -13.69 -14.28
CA LYS A 180 -0.83 -12.71 -15.09
C LYS A 180 0.03 -11.50 -15.43
N SER A 181 1.25 -11.43 -14.95
CA SER A 181 2.17 -10.32 -15.22
C SER A 181 2.86 -10.52 -16.56
N LYS A 182 2.65 -9.58 -17.48
CA LYS A 182 3.35 -9.58 -18.79
C LYS A 182 4.86 -9.51 -18.60
N LEU A 183 5.33 -8.75 -17.61
CA LEU A 183 6.76 -8.64 -17.32
C LEU A 183 7.35 -9.98 -16.88
N VAL A 184 6.66 -10.71 -15.97
CA VAL A 184 7.12 -12.05 -15.54
C VAL A 184 7.12 -13.03 -16.71
N ILE A 185 6.08 -12.99 -17.56
CA ILE A 185 6.00 -13.84 -18.76
C ILE A 185 7.16 -13.54 -19.71
N SER A 186 7.41 -12.26 -20.01
CA SER A 186 8.50 -11.88 -20.91
C SER A 186 9.88 -12.22 -20.35
N THR A 187 10.08 -12.07 -19.03
CA THR A 187 11.30 -12.49 -18.35
C THR A 187 11.51 -14.01 -18.46
N ASN A 188 10.45 -14.79 -18.20
CA ASN A 188 10.51 -16.24 -18.36
C ASN A 188 10.83 -16.64 -19.81
N THR A 189 10.27 -15.94 -20.80
CA THR A 189 10.58 -16.20 -22.23
C THR A 189 12.04 -15.91 -22.53
N SER A 190 12.59 -14.76 -22.10
CA SER A 190 14.00 -14.42 -22.30
C SER A 190 14.95 -15.44 -21.65
N LEU A 191 14.63 -15.87 -20.40
CA LEU A 191 15.40 -16.90 -19.68
C LEU A 191 15.34 -18.27 -20.38
N ASN A 192 14.17 -18.68 -20.88
CA ASN A 192 14.00 -19.93 -21.63
C ASN A 192 14.79 -19.92 -22.93
N ASN A 193 14.82 -18.77 -23.63
CA ASN A 193 15.63 -18.62 -24.86
C ASN A 193 17.10 -18.75 -24.54
N ALA A 194 17.60 -18.08 -23.52
CA ALA A 194 18.99 -18.21 -23.06
C ALA A 194 19.34 -19.67 -22.66
N SER A 195 18.34 -20.38 -22.12
CA SER A 195 18.51 -21.78 -21.69
C SER A 195 18.49 -22.81 -22.85
N LEU A 196 18.28 -22.37 -24.10
CA LEU A 196 18.43 -23.25 -25.25
C LEU A 196 19.90 -23.56 -25.54
N THR A 197 20.79 -22.64 -25.21
CA THR A 197 22.23 -22.73 -25.50
C THR A 197 23.10 -22.79 -24.26
N HIS A 198 22.59 -22.33 -23.11
CA HIS A 198 23.35 -22.20 -21.85
C HIS A 198 22.63 -22.88 -20.69
N ASN A 199 23.40 -23.31 -19.68
CA ASN A 199 22.84 -23.76 -18.40
C ASN A 199 22.61 -22.54 -17.49
N ILE A 200 21.38 -22.01 -17.45
CA ILE A 200 21.05 -20.83 -16.66
C ILE A 200 20.60 -21.24 -15.26
N THR A 201 21.22 -20.65 -14.24
CA THR A 201 20.86 -20.82 -12.83
C THR A 201 20.68 -19.47 -12.18
N LEU A 202 19.47 -19.21 -11.61
CA LEU A 202 19.17 -18.04 -10.81
C LEU A 202 19.38 -18.39 -9.34
N LEU A 203 20.15 -17.55 -8.63
CA LEU A 203 20.44 -17.73 -7.21
C LEU A 203 20.04 -16.47 -6.42
N LYS A 204 19.45 -16.69 -5.25
CA LYS A 204 19.27 -15.61 -4.29
C LYS A 204 20.60 -15.31 -3.59
N VAL A 205 20.94 -14.03 -3.51
CA VAL A 205 22.05 -13.52 -2.71
C VAL A 205 21.51 -12.68 -1.55
N PRO A 206 22.24 -12.64 -0.42
CA PRO A 206 21.87 -11.73 0.66
C PRO A 206 22.06 -10.28 0.23
N ALA A 207 21.17 -9.40 0.69
CA ALA A 207 21.28 -7.97 0.47
C ALA A 207 22.37 -7.37 1.38
N HIS A 208 23.17 -6.43 0.86
CA HIS A 208 24.13 -5.63 1.64
C HIS A 208 25.19 -6.44 2.45
N THR A 209 25.67 -7.54 1.91
CA THR A 209 26.67 -8.40 2.56
C THR A 209 28.10 -8.13 2.11
N GLY A 210 28.36 -7.06 1.34
CA GLY A 210 29.69 -6.76 0.81
C GLY A 210 30.09 -7.66 -0.37
N LEU A 211 29.14 -8.34 -1.00
CA LEU A 211 29.38 -9.07 -2.24
C LEU A 211 29.58 -8.07 -3.39
N GLU A 212 30.81 -7.88 -3.83
CA GLU A 212 31.25 -6.83 -4.76
C GLU A 212 30.31 -6.70 -5.98
N GLY A 213 29.95 -7.82 -6.62
CA GLY A 213 29.08 -7.78 -7.79
C GLY A 213 27.66 -7.28 -7.47
N ASN A 214 27.10 -7.61 -6.30
CA ASN A 214 25.78 -7.14 -5.87
C ASN A 214 25.81 -5.65 -5.52
N ASP A 215 26.89 -5.20 -4.84
CA ASP A 215 27.07 -3.79 -4.51
C ASP A 215 27.24 -2.93 -5.78
N GLU A 216 27.92 -3.45 -6.80
CA GLU A 216 28.04 -2.77 -8.09
C GLU A 216 26.67 -2.72 -8.83
N ALA A 217 25.88 -3.80 -8.82
CA ALA A 217 24.53 -3.80 -9.41
C ALA A 217 23.62 -2.78 -8.70
N ASP A 218 23.66 -2.69 -7.36
CA ASP A 218 22.92 -1.69 -6.56
C ASP A 218 23.35 -0.25 -6.93
N LYS A 219 24.67 0.02 -7.05
CA LYS A 219 25.16 1.33 -7.51
C LYS A 219 24.64 1.68 -8.90
N LEU A 220 24.67 0.73 -9.83
CA LEU A 220 24.14 0.94 -11.19
C LEU A 220 22.64 1.22 -11.20
N ALA A 221 21.86 0.49 -10.39
CA ALA A 221 20.41 0.71 -10.26
C ALA A 221 20.09 2.09 -9.65
N LYS A 222 20.82 2.52 -8.61
CA LYS A 222 20.71 3.83 -7.99
C LYS A 222 21.12 4.95 -8.94
N ASN A 223 22.20 4.77 -9.69
CA ASN A 223 22.64 5.72 -10.70
C ASN A 223 21.60 5.88 -11.81
N ALA A 224 21.02 4.77 -12.28
CA ALA A 224 19.91 4.79 -13.24
C ALA A 224 18.70 5.58 -12.73
N ALA A 225 18.34 5.37 -11.46
CA ALA A 225 17.23 6.08 -10.85
C ALA A 225 17.51 7.58 -10.69
N ASN A 226 18.75 7.99 -10.44
CA ASN A 226 19.13 9.40 -10.26
C ASN A 226 19.30 10.14 -11.58
N ASN A 227 19.93 9.51 -12.57
CA ASN A 227 20.30 10.12 -13.86
C ASN A 227 19.15 9.98 -14.85
N ASN A 228 18.20 10.88 -14.80
CA ASN A 228 17.05 10.91 -15.71
C ASN A 228 17.44 11.67 -17.00
N THR A 229 18.04 10.97 -17.95
CA THR A 229 18.56 11.55 -19.21
C THR A 229 17.53 11.61 -20.35
N GLY A 230 16.24 11.43 -20.07
CA GLY A 230 15.19 11.49 -21.11
C GLY A 230 14.96 10.20 -21.91
N ASN A 231 15.88 9.23 -21.84
CA ASN A 231 15.75 7.92 -22.49
C ASN A 231 15.20 6.86 -21.53
N GLU A 232 14.12 7.20 -20.83
CA GLU A 232 13.49 6.28 -19.89
C GLU A 232 12.77 5.14 -20.63
N ILE A 233 12.97 3.92 -20.16
CA ILE A 233 12.13 2.81 -20.60
C ILE A 233 10.82 2.88 -19.81
N ILE A 234 9.72 3.04 -20.53
CA ILE A 234 8.39 3.13 -19.92
C ILE A 234 7.90 1.73 -19.57
N ILE A 235 7.99 1.37 -18.30
CA ILE A 235 7.31 0.20 -17.76
C ILE A 235 5.89 0.61 -17.33
N LYS A 236 4.90 -0.16 -17.77
CA LYS A 236 3.50 0.08 -17.44
C LYS A 236 3.24 -0.12 -15.94
N LYS A 237 2.31 0.66 -15.37
CA LYS A 237 1.94 0.51 -13.96
C LYS A 237 1.41 -0.90 -13.68
N SER A 238 1.88 -1.51 -12.59
CA SER A 238 1.31 -2.77 -12.14
C SER A 238 -0.14 -2.59 -11.66
N VAL A 239 -0.96 -3.63 -11.80
CA VAL A 239 -2.35 -3.61 -11.31
C VAL A 239 -2.43 -3.27 -9.82
N SER A 240 -1.48 -3.76 -9.02
CA SER A 240 -1.41 -3.42 -7.60
C SER A 240 -1.16 -1.93 -7.37
N SER A 241 -0.28 -1.31 -8.16
CA SER A 241 -0.02 0.12 -8.12
C SER A 241 -1.25 0.93 -8.49
N ILE A 242 -1.91 0.58 -9.61
CA ILE A 242 -3.16 1.20 -10.07
C ILE A 242 -4.25 1.12 -8.99
N VAL A 243 -4.47 -0.08 -8.43
CA VAL A 243 -5.47 -0.30 -7.38
C VAL A 243 -5.15 0.50 -6.12
N ASN A 244 -3.88 0.63 -5.75
CA ASN A 244 -3.48 1.43 -4.58
C ASN A 244 -3.69 2.93 -4.82
N GLU A 245 -3.36 3.44 -5.99
CA GLU A 245 -3.60 4.84 -6.36
C GLU A 245 -5.11 5.17 -6.33
N ILE A 246 -5.95 4.29 -6.87
CA ILE A 246 -7.41 4.45 -6.79
C ILE A 246 -7.92 4.38 -5.35
N LYS A 247 -7.37 3.49 -4.52
CA LYS A 247 -7.71 3.45 -3.09
C LYS A 247 -7.41 4.79 -2.40
N GLU A 248 -6.27 5.38 -2.68
CA GLU A 248 -5.90 6.70 -2.13
C GLU A 248 -6.85 7.79 -2.61
N ILE A 249 -7.17 7.84 -3.90
CA ILE A 249 -8.14 8.80 -4.44
C ILE A 249 -9.51 8.65 -3.75
N LEU A 250 -10.03 7.43 -3.67
CA LEU A 250 -11.33 7.17 -3.04
C LEU A 250 -11.32 7.48 -1.55
N TYR A 251 -10.24 7.16 -0.86
CA TYR A 251 -10.07 7.46 0.56
C TYR A 251 -10.02 8.97 0.78
N ASN A 252 -9.24 9.71 0.01
CA ASN A 252 -9.13 11.16 0.11
C ASN A 252 -10.48 11.85 -0.21
N GLN A 253 -11.22 11.38 -1.20
CA GLN A 253 -12.58 11.87 -1.48
C GLN A 253 -13.53 11.61 -0.31
N GLN A 254 -13.47 10.45 0.31
CA GLN A 254 -14.27 10.12 1.49
C GLN A 254 -13.90 10.99 2.68
N MET A 255 -12.60 11.21 2.89
CA MET A 255 -12.11 12.08 3.97
C MET A 255 -12.56 13.53 3.78
N LYS A 256 -12.49 14.08 2.56
CA LYS A 256 -13.03 15.42 2.25
C LYS A 256 -14.54 15.50 2.53
N LYS A 257 -15.31 14.47 2.18
CA LYS A 257 -16.75 14.42 2.51
C LYS A 257 -17.01 14.37 4.01
N LEU A 258 -16.18 13.65 4.78
CA LEU A 258 -16.29 13.57 6.24
C LEU A 258 -15.89 14.87 6.93
N VAL A 259 -14.93 15.61 6.39
CA VAL A 259 -14.52 16.93 6.90
C VAL A 259 -15.61 17.97 6.60
N ASN A 260 -16.23 17.91 5.43
CA ASN A 260 -17.29 18.85 5.02
C ASN A 260 -18.68 18.46 5.57
N ALA A 261 -18.91 17.19 5.91
CA ALA A 261 -20.07 16.80 6.69
C ALA A 261 -19.85 17.38 8.09
N SER A 262 -20.57 18.44 8.42
CA SER A 262 -20.55 19.07 9.74
C SER A 262 -20.77 17.99 10.81
N ILE A 263 -19.68 17.45 11.31
CA ILE A 263 -19.66 16.77 12.59
C ILE A 263 -20.10 17.88 13.53
N SER A 264 -21.28 17.69 14.11
CA SER A 264 -22.00 18.69 14.88
C SER A 264 -21.02 19.66 15.54
N ASP A 265 -21.33 20.96 15.58
CA ASP A 265 -20.60 22.04 16.30
C ASP A 265 -20.18 21.70 17.73
N LYS A 266 -20.47 20.49 18.19
CA LYS A 266 -20.31 19.95 19.54
C LYS A 266 -18.91 19.36 19.82
N VAL A 267 -18.21 18.85 18.79
CA VAL A 267 -16.83 18.36 18.95
C VAL A 267 -16.00 18.91 17.78
N LYS A 268 -15.36 20.03 17.98
CA LYS A 268 -14.57 20.75 16.96
C LYS A 268 -13.26 20.05 16.58
N ILE A 269 -13.24 18.71 16.57
CA ILE A 269 -12.05 17.93 16.21
C ILE A 269 -12.28 17.30 14.84
N PRO A 270 -11.39 17.53 13.89
CA PRO A 270 -11.46 16.87 12.60
C PRO A 270 -11.42 15.34 12.78
N MET A 271 -12.39 14.62 12.22
CA MET A 271 -12.42 13.15 12.25
C MET A 271 -11.13 12.54 11.67
N THR A 272 -10.43 13.28 10.81
CA THR A 272 -9.13 12.93 10.26
C THR A 272 -8.05 12.74 11.32
N GLU A 273 -8.02 13.59 12.35
CA GLU A 273 -7.04 13.50 13.44
C GLU A 273 -7.32 12.29 14.33
N ILE A 274 -8.60 12.07 14.65
CA ILE A 274 -9.04 10.89 15.41
C ILE A 274 -8.69 9.60 14.70
N LEU A 275 -8.98 9.51 13.39
CA LEU A 275 -8.68 8.33 12.59
C LEU A 275 -7.18 8.09 12.41
N LYS A 276 -6.37 9.13 12.29
CA LYS A 276 -4.91 8.99 12.24
C LYS A 276 -4.37 8.38 13.53
N LYS A 277 -4.82 8.87 14.68
CA LYS A 277 -4.29 8.45 15.99
C LYS A 277 -4.75 7.04 16.39
N TYR A 278 -6.03 6.71 16.18
CA TYR A 278 -6.62 5.48 16.72
C TYR A 278 -6.87 4.38 15.68
N LYS A 279 -6.46 4.58 14.42
CA LYS A 279 -6.72 3.68 13.29
C LYS A 279 -6.41 2.21 13.58
N TYR A 280 -5.31 1.94 14.26
CA TYR A 280 -4.83 0.57 14.50
C TYR A 280 -5.43 -0.08 15.75
N ASN A 281 -6.06 0.70 16.65
CA ASN A 281 -6.55 0.20 17.92
C ASN A 281 -8.07 -0.02 17.95
N LEU A 282 -8.81 0.56 16.99
CA LEU A 282 -10.27 0.51 17.00
C LEU A 282 -10.85 -0.89 16.71
N HIS A 283 -10.16 -1.70 15.92
CA HIS A 283 -10.62 -3.05 15.56
C HIS A 283 -10.41 -4.09 16.66
N VAL A 284 -9.58 -3.76 17.65
CA VAL A 284 -9.32 -4.65 18.81
C VAL A 284 -10.31 -4.40 19.94
N LEU A 285 -11.08 -3.29 19.87
CA LEU A 285 -12.03 -2.92 20.91
C LEU A 285 -13.25 -3.84 20.94
N SER A 286 -13.74 -4.12 22.17
CA SER A 286 -15.05 -4.73 22.35
C SER A 286 -16.16 -3.85 21.76
N LYS A 287 -17.30 -4.45 21.37
CA LYS A 287 -18.48 -3.69 20.88
C LYS A 287 -18.92 -2.59 21.84
N LYS A 288 -18.83 -2.83 23.17
CA LYS A 288 -19.17 -1.89 24.22
C LYS A 288 -18.24 -0.68 24.18
N ASN A 289 -16.93 -0.90 24.17
CA ASN A 289 -15.91 0.16 24.15
C ASN A 289 -15.96 0.98 22.84
N LEU A 290 -16.16 0.31 21.71
CA LEU A 290 -16.32 1.00 20.43
C LEU A 290 -17.56 1.90 20.42
N ARG A 291 -18.68 1.44 21.03
CA ARG A 291 -19.91 2.24 21.19
C ARG A 291 -19.63 3.48 22.03
N TYR A 292 -18.98 3.36 23.18
CA TYR A 292 -18.67 4.51 24.04
C TYR A 292 -17.81 5.55 23.35
N LEU A 293 -16.73 5.09 22.72
CA LEU A 293 -15.85 5.98 21.98
C LEU A 293 -16.59 6.70 20.85
N THR A 294 -17.40 5.99 20.08
CA THR A 294 -18.21 6.58 19.02
C THR A 294 -19.20 7.61 19.57
N GLN A 295 -19.88 7.31 20.67
CA GLN A 295 -20.81 8.22 21.32
C GLN A 295 -20.14 9.53 21.76
N ILE A 296 -18.95 9.44 22.34
CA ILE A 296 -18.19 10.63 22.79
C ILE A 296 -17.69 11.45 21.59
N LEU A 297 -17.09 10.80 20.61
CA LEU A 297 -16.48 11.47 19.47
C LEU A 297 -17.51 12.13 18.53
N THR A 298 -18.69 11.54 18.40
CA THR A 298 -19.75 12.09 17.55
C THR A 298 -20.69 13.04 18.29
N GLY A 299 -20.61 13.10 19.62
CA GLY A 299 -21.56 13.84 20.46
C GLY A 299 -22.97 13.23 20.50
N HIS A 300 -23.20 12.09 19.81
CA HIS A 300 -24.46 11.33 19.87
C HIS A 300 -24.41 10.33 21.02
N ASN A 301 -24.57 10.81 22.23
CA ASN A 301 -24.43 10.02 23.45
C ASN A 301 -25.66 10.13 24.36
N ASN A 302 -25.61 9.48 25.52
CA ASN A 302 -26.68 9.49 26.51
C ASN A 302 -26.51 10.62 27.56
N LEU A 303 -25.67 11.61 27.32
CA LEU A 303 -25.58 12.80 28.16
C LEU A 303 -26.81 13.70 27.96
N ASN A 304 -27.21 14.42 29.00
CA ASN A 304 -28.44 15.18 29.02
C ASN A 304 -28.57 16.20 27.86
N HIS A 305 -27.48 16.89 27.52
CA HIS A 305 -27.51 17.79 26.37
C HIS A 305 -27.81 17.09 25.05
N SER A 306 -27.26 15.90 24.82
CA SER A 306 -27.54 15.13 23.61
C SER A 306 -28.95 14.55 23.61
N ARG A 307 -29.45 14.17 24.79
CA ARG A 307 -30.81 13.65 24.96
C ARG A 307 -31.88 14.76 24.81
N SER A 308 -31.65 15.94 25.35
CA SER A 308 -32.60 17.08 25.23
C SER A 308 -32.81 17.52 23.78
N ASN A 309 -31.82 17.35 22.92
CA ASN A 309 -31.96 17.61 21.49
C ASN A 309 -32.84 16.57 20.75
N ARG A 310 -33.03 15.39 21.33
CA ARG A 310 -33.87 14.31 20.79
C ARG A 310 -35.27 14.28 21.42
N ILE A 311 -35.31 14.63 22.71
CA ILE A 311 -36.53 14.57 23.52
C ILE A 311 -36.74 15.97 24.14
N ARG A 312 -37.71 16.75 23.61
CA ARG A 312 -37.90 18.15 23.96
C ARG A 312 -38.24 18.41 25.47
N THR A 313 -38.82 17.42 26.13
CA THR A 313 -39.20 17.51 27.55
C THR A 313 -38.01 17.36 28.53
N ARG A 314 -36.83 16.99 28.03
CA ARG A 314 -35.68 16.76 28.90
C ARG A 314 -34.77 17.98 29.05
N GLN A 315 -34.29 18.19 30.27
CA GLN A 315 -33.34 19.26 30.58
C GLN A 315 -31.93 18.91 30.12
N PRO A 316 -31.19 19.87 29.52
CA PRO A 316 -29.87 19.62 28.95
C PRO A 316 -28.73 19.62 30.02
N PHE A 317 -29.05 19.86 31.26
CA PHE A 317 -28.07 20.17 32.30
C PHE A 317 -27.47 18.92 32.97
N CYS A 318 -26.24 19.06 33.44
CA CYS A 318 -25.55 18.04 34.22
C CYS A 318 -26.27 17.79 35.56
N ILE A 319 -26.48 16.51 35.90
CA ILE A 319 -27.16 16.14 37.17
C ILE A 319 -26.39 16.56 38.41
N TYR A 320 -25.08 16.74 38.31
CA TYR A 320 -24.23 17.17 39.42
C TYR A 320 -24.02 18.69 39.47
N CYS A 321 -23.75 19.30 38.30
CA CYS A 321 -23.43 20.74 38.18
C CYS A 321 -24.67 21.61 37.94
N LYS A 322 -25.85 21.03 37.81
CA LYS A 322 -27.21 21.63 37.70
C LYS A 322 -27.38 22.70 36.62
N ASN A 323 -26.56 23.74 36.57
CA ASN A 323 -26.70 24.87 35.63
C ASN A 323 -25.78 24.81 34.43
N ILE A 324 -25.01 23.72 34.25
CA ILE A 324 -24.07 23.54 33.13
C ILE A 324 -24.58 22.47 32.20
N ARG A 325 -24.63 22.75 30.90
CA ARG A 325 -25.06 21.77 29.87
C ARG A 325 -24.14 20.56 29.93
N GLU A 326 -24.72 19.35 29.98
CA GLU A 326 -23.98 18.10 30.02
C GLU A 326 -23.54 17.66 28.61
N THR A 327 -22.57 18.35 28.07
CA THR A 327 -21.91 18.02 26.78
C THR A 327 -20.79 17.01 27.02
N SER A 328 -20.26 16.40 25.91
CA SER A 328 -19.04 15.56 25.98
C SER A 328 -17.86 16.36 26.55
N GLU A 329 -17.73 17.63 26.21
CA GLU A 329 -16.69 18.52 26.71
C GLU A 329 -16.81 18.72 28.23
N HIS A 330 -18.03 18.99 28.74
CA HIS A 330 -18.27 19.13 30.18
C HIS A 330 -18.01 17.81 30.91
N TYR A 331 -18.54 16.70 30.42
CA TYR A 331 -18.43 15.37 31.03
C TYR A 331 -16.96 14.93 31.16
N LEU A 332 -16.24 14.91 30.05
CA LEU A 332 -14.85 14.44 30.04
C LEU A 332 -13.89 15.44 30.69
N GLY A 333 -14.07 16.73 30.40
CA GLY A 333 -13.05 17.73 30.64
C GLY A 333 -13.24 18.63 31.84
N LYS A 334 -14.52 18.88 32.30
CA LYS A 334 -14.82 19.99 33.20
C LYS A 334 -15.73 19.68 34.38
N CYS A 335 -16.42 18.55 34.38
CA CYS A 335 -17.37 18.20 35.40
C CYS A 335 -16.68 18.01 36.78
N GLN A 336 -17.11 18.75 37.78
CA GLN A 336 -16.52 18.67 39.13
C GLN A 336 -16.71 17.30 39.79
N ALA A 337 -17.84 16.65 39.54
CA ALA A 337 -18.12 15.32 40.10
C ALA A 337 -17.14 14.23 39.63
N TYR A 338 -16.45 14.46 38.50
CA TYR A 338 -15.50 13.53 37.96
C TYR A 338 -14.05 14.04 37.98
N MET A 339 -13.74 15.04 38.75
CA MET A 339 -12.43 15.67 38.85
C MET A 339 -11.33 14.65 39.23
N ASN A 340 -11.55 13.87 40.29
CA ASN A 340 -10.56 12.89 40.75
C ASN A 340 -10.27 11.81 39.68
N THR A 341 -11.33 11.25 39.07
CA THR A 341 -11.18 10.28 37.99
C THR A 341 -10.45 10.89 36.79
N ARG A 342 -10.69 12.17 36.50
CA ARG A 342 -10.02 12.87 35.40
C ARG A 342 -8.53 13.06 35.67
N ILE A 343 -8.17 13.44 36.90
CA ILE A 343 -6.76 13.56 37.29
C ILE A 343 -6.06 12.19 37.18
N GLN A 344 -6.69 11.12 37.62
CA GLN A 344 -6.14 9.75 37.51
C GLN A 344 -5.92 9.34 36.06
N CYS A 345 -6.91 9.58 35.19
CA CYS A 345 -6.83 9.09 33.79
C CYS A 345 -6.06 10.04 32.87
N PHE A 346 -6.10 11.34 33.08
CA PHE A 346 -5.55 12.36 32.18
C PHE A 346 -4.50 13.30 32.81
N GLY A 347 -4.24 13.16 34.11
CA GLY A 347 -3.23 13.96 34.82
C GLY A 347 -3.63 15.43 35.07
N LYS A 348 -4.89 15.83 34.83
CA LYS A 348 -5.37 17.20 34.94
C LYS A 348 -6.79 17.26 35.49
N ASP A 349 -7.08 18.29 36.26
CA ASP A 349 -8.41 18.57 36.80
C ASP A 349 -9.35 19.21 35.78
N ASN A 350 -8.80 19.99 34.85
CA ASN A 350 -9.51 20.64 33.75
C ASN A 350 -8.73 20.44 32.45
N ILE A 351 -9.37 19.86 31.45
CA ILE A 351 -8.74 19.51 30.18
C ILE A 351 -9.78 19.58 29.04
N SER A 352 -9.39 20.10 27.89
CA SER A 352 -10.28 20.11 26.72
C SER A 352 -10.39 18.71 26.10
N ILE A 353 -11.53 18.40 25.47
CA ILE A 353 -11.71 17.14 24.76
C ILE A 353 -10.68 17.01 23.62
N ARG A 354 -10.28 18.11 23.02
CA ARG A 354 -9.24 18.15 22.00
C ARG A 354 -7.90 17.68 22.59
N GLU A 355 -7.50 18.23 23.72
CA GLU A 355 -6.26 17.86 24.39
C GLU A 355 -6.28 16.39 24.85
N ILE A 356 -7.42 15.89 25.35
CA ILE A 356 -7.61 14.47 25.68
C ILE A 356 -7.33 13.61 24.46
N ILE A 357 -7.93 13.94 23.32
CA ILE A 357 -7.76 13.16 22.09
C ILE A 357 -6.33 13.26 21.55
N GLU A 358 -5.70 14.43 21.65
CA GLU A 358 -4.33 14.64 21.18
C GLU A 358 -3.28 13.95 22.06
N LYS A 359 -3.44 13.96 23.38
CA LYS A 359 -2.39 13.55 24.34
C LYS A 359 -2.62 12.20 25.01
N SER A 360 -3.89 11.83 25.33
CA SER A 360 -4.19 10.61 26.07
C SER A 360 -4.17 9.35 25.19
N LYS A 361 -3.90 8.21 25.81
CA LYS A 361 -4.07 6.90 25.14
C LYS A 361 -5.56 6.56 25.06
N LEU A 362 -5.91 5.69 24.15
CA LEU A 362 -7.28 5.20 23.99
C LEU A 362 -7.81 4.53 25.27
N ASN A 363 -6.94 3.79 25.96
CA ASN A 363 -7.28 3.10 27.21
C ASN A 363 -7.63 4.09 28.33
N ASP A 364 -6.94 5.21 28.45
CA ASP A 364 -7.20 6.23 29.46
C ASP A 364 -8.62 6.81 29.32
N ILE A 365 -9.06 7.02 28.07
CA ILE A 365 -10.42 7.51 27.76
C ILE A 365 -11.47 6.44 28.13
N LEU A 366 -11.21 5.19 27.79
CA LEU A 366 -12.12 4.09 28.11
C LEU A 366 -12.18 3.80 29.60
N GLU A 367 -11.07 3.92 30.30
CA GLU A 367 -10.97 3.78 31.76
C GLU A 367 -11.80 4.87 32.47
N PHE A 368 -11.65 6.12 32.06
CA PHE A 368 -12.50 7.22 32.57
C PHE A 368 -13.99 6.94 32.40
N ILE A 369 -14.40 6.50 31.17
CA ILE A 369 -15.81 6.19 30.89
C ILE A 369 -16.31 5.04 31.76
N THR A 370 -15.48 4.02 31.95
CA THR A 370 -15.83 2.83 32.72
C THR A 370 -15.94 3.15 34.22
N HIS A 371 -15.01 3.91 34.76
CA HIS A 371 -15.05 4.30 36.18
C HIS A 371 -16.25 5.22 36.51
N THR A 372 -16.57 6.14 35.63
CA THR A 372 -17.69 7.07 35.87
C THR A 372 -19.07 6.44 35.66
N LYS A 373 -19.15 5.34 34.88
CA LYS A 373 -20.38 4.60 34.49
C LYS A 373 -21.51 5.51 34.00
N ARG A 374 -21.19 6.76 33.60
CA ARG A 374 -22.23 7.77 33.23
C ARG A 374 -22.89 7.41 31.90
N LEU A 375 -22.18 6.81 30.98
CA LEU A 375 -22.74 6.38 29.68
C LEU A 375 -23.47 5.04 29.75
N ASP A 376 -23.25 4.24 30.81
CA ASP A 376 -23.96 2.97 31.05
C ASP A 376 -25.37 3.17 31.58
N ARG A 377 -25.65 4.29 32.20
CA ARG A 377 -26.96 4.52 32.77
C ARG A 377 -28.02 4.61 31.67
N GLU A 378 -28.69 3.51 31.43
CA GLU A 378 -30.07 3.57 30.97
C GLU A 378 -30.85 4.24 32.10
N LEU A 379 -31.04 5.53 31.96
CA LEU A 379 -31.95 6.22 32.90
C LEU A 379 -33.31 5.61 32.58
N LYS A 380 -33.80 4.78 33.48
CA LYS A 380 -35.20 4.40 33.52
C LYS A 380 -35.98 5.71 33.49
N ASP A 381 -36.84 5.83 32.54
CA ASP A 381 -37.76 6.95 32.36
C ASP A 381 -38.72 7.04 33.57
#